data_913652999e9cf4e6f277681da48fb993
#
_entry.id   913652999e9cf4e6f277681da48fb993
#
_cell.length_a   1.000
_cell.length_b   1.000
_cell.length_c   1.000
_cell.angle_alpha   90.00
_cell.angle_beta   90.00
_cell.angle_gamma   90.00
#
_symmetry.space_group_name_H-M   'P 1'
#
loop_
_entity.id
_entity.type
_entity.pdbx_description
1 polymer ?
#
loop_
_entity_poly.entity_id
_entity_poly.type
_entity_poly.pdbx_seq_one_letter_code
_entity_poly.pdbx_strand_id
1 'polypeptide(L)'
;MQSWQNPGIKDVLAKCKTPPKPFGIPISQAASTKVAPPAPVLPSTAAIPGVLAEGQSWKVVWSWEGNNVDGPIAADKGTVMFANNDASNVMQMDPSTGLAKIVYRDTNTGGAVSRGKNGMLFVAERGLGSSIEELQPKRKMFATSFNGEPLECVGGVINDLMADARGGVYFSVTGATESGVFYANPKGVVTQYGKGVPLANGIILSPDEKTLYVTNGATVFAFDVKADGSLANQREFGKLRGGEGGDGSAVDQQGRVYVATGKSVDVFAPDGTFAGTIPGPQGLHGTFFGGRDKKTLFAIVFYGGWGTPSARNMIIAIPLMAQGYTGRAK
;
A
#
# COMPACT_ATOMS: atom_id res chain seq x y z
N MET A 1 14.33 -0.98 -10.46
CA MET A 1 14.99 0.26 -9.93
C MET A 1 13.95 1.37 -9.95
N GLN A 2 13.70 2.02 -8.82
CA GLN A 2 12.76 3.15 -8.75
C GLN A 2 13.24 4.33 -9.59
N SER A 3 12.31 5.19 -10.06
CA SER A 3 12.60 6.29 -10.97
C SER A 3 13.71 7.22 -10.46
N TRP A 4 13.67 7.61 -9.19
CA TRP A 4 14.67 8.49 -8.55
C TRP A 4 16.08 7.89 -8.41
N GLN A 5 16.21 6.58 -8.53
CA GLN A 5 17.50 5.88 -8.52
C GLN A 5 18.04 5.66 -9.95
N ASN A 6 17.21 5.94 -10.97
CA ASN A 6 17.58 5.72 -12.36
C ASN A 6 18.35 6.93 -12.92
N PRO A 7 19.52 6.76 -13.55
CA PRO A 7 20.26 7.86 -14.15
C PRO A 7 19.46 8.68 -15.18
N GLY A 8 18.50 8.05 -15.87
CA GLY A 8 17.60 8.69 -16.84
C GLY A 8 16.56 9.63 -16.24
N ILE A 9 16.46 9.72 -14.90
CA ILE A 9 15.52 10.64 -14.24
C ILE A 9 15.75 12.10 -14.65
N LYS A 10 16.98 12.49 -14.95
CA LYS A 10 17.32 13.85 -15.38
C LYS A 10 16.59 14.25 -16.67
N ASP A 11 16.47 13.33 -17.62
CA ASP A 11 15.79 13.57 -18.90
C ASP A 11 14.26 13.67 -18.72
N VAL A 12 13.72 12.98 -17.73
CA VAL A 12 12.30 13.11 -17.35
C VAL A 12 12.06 14.44 -16.67
N LEU A 13 12.88 14.81 -15.69
CA LEU A 13 12.75 16.08 -14.96
C LEU A 13 12.96 17.31 -15.85
N ALA A 14 13.74 17.20 -16.92
CA ALA A 14 13.87 18.26 -17.93
C ALA A 14 12.55 18.60 -18.66
N LYS A 15 11.55 17.72 -18.59
CA LYS A 15 10.20 17.94 -19.16
C LYS A 15 9.25 18.61 -18.18
N CYS A 16 9.62 18.76 -16.91
CA CYS A 16 8.80 19.40 -15.90
C CYS A 16 8.88 20.92 -16.00
N LYS A 17 7.75 21.60 -15.95
CA LYS A 17 7.69 23.07 -15.87
C LYS A 17 8.40 23.61 -14.63
N THR A 18 8.24 22.89 -13.53
CA THR A 18 8.92 23.16 -12.26
C THR A 18 9.47 21.85 -11.74
N PRO A 19 10.74 21.53 -11.98
CA PRO A 19 11.34 20.29 -11.48
C PRO A 19 11.25 20.21 -9.94
N PRO A 20 10.74 19.11 -9.39
CA PRO A 20 10.66 18.92 -7.95
C PRO A 20 12.05 18.69 -7.35
N LYS A 21 12.15 18.86 -6.04
CA LYS A 21 13.37 18.47 -5.30
C LYS A 21 13.60 16.96 -5.44
N PRO A 22 14.86 16.50 -5.56
CA PRO A 22 15.18 15.08 -5.57
C PRO A 22 14.59 14.38 -4.33
N PHE A 23 13.89 13.28 -4.56
CA PHE A 23 13.40 12.44 -3.48
C PHE A 23 14.45 11.41 -3.11
N GLY A 24 15.01 11.55 -1.90
CA GLY A 24 15.96 10.59 -1.36
C GLY A 24 15.24 9.38 -0.77
N ILE A 25 15.39 8.21 -1.40
CA ILE A 25 14.98 6.96 -0.75
C ILE A 25 16.10 6.57 0.20
N PRO A 26 15.83 6.44 1.50
CA PRO A 26 16.85 6.00 2.44
C PRO A 26 17.38 4.63 2.04
N ILE A 27 18.63 4.57 1.61
CA ILE A 27 19.34 3.29 1.47
C ILE A 27 20.03 3.08 2.81
N SER A 28 19.68 1.99 3.49
CA SER A 28 20.37 1.63 4.72
C SER A 28 21.85 1.45 4.42
N GLN A 29 22.72 2.19 5.10
CA GLN A 29 24.18 1.97 5.07
C GLN A 29 24.58 0.71 5.85
N ALA A 30 23.62 0.00 6.46
CA ALA A 30 23.88 -1.19 7.24
C ALA A 30 24.21 -2.36 6.32
N ALA A 31 25.45 -2.80 6.47
CA ALA A 31 26.00 -4.10 6.10
C ALA A 31 26.20 -4.39 4.60
N SER A 32 27.44 -4.30 4.19
CA SER A 32 28.01 -5.02 3.04
C SER A 32 27.99 -6.55 3.18
N THR A 33 27.40 -7.10 4.23
CA THR A 33 27.36 -8.54 4.50
C THR A 33 26.10 -9.16 3.90
N LYS A 34 26.26 -10.25 3.16
CA LYS A 34 25.16 -11.08 2.63
C LYS A 34 24.39 -11.84 3.72
N VAL A 35 24.79 -11.75 4.98
CA VAL A 35 24.17 -12.47 6.08
C VAL A 35 22.97 -11.68 6.53
N ALA A 36 21.78 -12.24 6.30
CA ALA A 36 20.54 -11.67 6.81
C ALA A 36 20.55 -11.70 8.36
N PRO A 37 20.01 -10.66 9.01
CA PRO A 37 19.72 -10.73 10.44
C PRO A 37 18.68 -11.83 10.70
N PRO A 38 18.60 -12.33 11.94
CA PRO A 38 17.51 -13.24 12.30
C PRO A 38 16.15 -12.61 12.01
N ALA A 39 15.17 -13.43 11.67
CA ALA A 39 13.81 -12.96 11.48
C ALA A 39 13.30 -12.24 12.74
N PRO A 40 12.54 -11.16 12.60
CA PRO A 40 11.99 -10.44 13.74
C PRO A 40 11.10 -11.34 14.60
N VAL A 41 11.16 -11.16 15.92
CA VAL A 41 10.30 -11.87 16.86
C VAL A 41 8.87 -11.40 16.66
N LEU A 42 7.94 -12.34 16.56
CA LEU A 42 6.50 -12.05 16.51
C LEU A 42 6.00 -11.79 17.95
N PRO A 43 5.50 -10.56 18.23
CA PRO A 43 5.06 -10.24 19.59
C PRO A 43 3.73 -10.95 19.94
N SER A 44 3.48 -11.09 21.25
CA SER A 44 2.17 -11.47 21.75
C SER A 44 1.15 -10.36 21.50
N THR A 45 -0.11 -10.74 21.35
CA THR A 45 -1.22 -9.81 21.15
C THR A 45 -2.19 -9.88 22.32
N ALA A 46 -2.90 -8.78 22.55
CA ALA A 46 -4.01 -8.72 23.52
C ALA A 46 -5.35 -8.63 22.77
N ALA A 47 -6.41 -9.06 23.42
CA ALA A 47 -7.75 -8.98 22.86
C ALA A 47 -8.15 -7.52 22.57
N ILE A 48 -8.83 -7.31 21.44
CA ILE A 48 -9.48 -6.04 21.07
C ILE A 48 -10.95 -6.38 20.83
N PRO A 49 -11.89 -5.80 21.59
CA PRO A 49 -13.31 -6.15 21.49
C PRO A 49 -13.85 -6.06 20.05
N GLY A 50 -14.47 -7.12 19.56
CA GLY A 50 -15.03 -7.22 18.22
C GLY A 50 -14.00 -7.24 17.07
N VAL A 51 -12.70 -7.26 17.37
CA VAL A 51 -11.60 -7.28 16.38
C VAL A 51 -10.76 -8.53 16.55
N LEU A 52 -10.11 -8.70 17.71
CA LEU A 52 -9.13 -9.76 17.97
C LEU A 52 -9.48 -10.48 19.25
N ALA A 53 -9.59 -11.81 19.19
CA ALA A 53 -9.81 -12.65 20.35
C ALA A 53 -8.50 -12.81 21.17
N GLU A 54 -8.65 -13.10 22.44
CA GLU A 54 -7.52 -13.45 23.31
C GLU A 54 -6.81 -14.71 22.82
N GLY A 55 -5.49 -14.77 23.01
CA GLY A 55 -4.67 -15.93 22.67
C GLY A 55 -4.34 -16.08 21.20
N GLN A 56 -4.79 -15.19 20.33
CA GLN A 56 -4.37 -15.19 18.93
C GLN A 56 -2.93 -14.70 18.78
N SER A 57 -2.23 -15.21 17.79
CA SER A 57 -0.84 -14.84 17.51
C SER A 57 -0.56 -14.83 16.03
N TRP A 58 0.41 -14.00 15.63
CA TRP A 58 0.92 -13.98 14.26
C TRP A 58 1.62 -15.29 13.92
N LYS A 59 1.49 -15.69 12.64
CA LYS A 59 2.22 -16.81 12.04
C LYS A 59 2.87 -16.35 10.75
N VAL A 60 4.12 -16.76 10.49
CA VAL A 60 4.75 -16.58 9.19
C VAL A 60 4.11 -17.53 8.20
N VAL A 61 3.61 -17.01 7.08
CA VAL A 61 2.98 -17.80 6.00
C VAL A 61 3.79 -17.79 4.72
N TRP A 62 4.73 -16.85 4.59
CA TRP A 62 5.65 -16.78 3.45
C TRP A 62 6.88 -15.94 3.81
N SER A 63 8.02 -16.23 3.19
CA SER A 63 9.24 -15.44 3.29
C SER A 63 9.99 -15.42 1.96
N TRP A 64 10.72 -14.33 1.73
CA TRP A 64 11.45 -14.10 0.51
C TRP A 64 12.75 -13.31 0.73
N GLU A 65 13.79 -13.66 -0.03
CA GLU A 65 15.04 -12.95 -0.07
C GLU A 65 14.99 -11.86 -1.14
N GLY A 66 14.93 -10.61 -0.72
CA GLY A 66 14.87 -9.48 -1.63
C GLY A 66 14.46 -8.20 -0.93
N ASN A 67 14.56 -7.11 -1.65
CA ASN A 67 14.49 -5.77 -1.06
C ASN A 67 13.06 -5.34 -0.74
N ASN A 68 12.07 -5.59 -1.60
CA ASN A 68 10.74 -5.08 -1.35
C ASN A 68 9.61 -5.87 -2.03
N VAL A 69 8.64 -6.29 -1.23
CA VAL A 69 7.30 -6.67 -1.68
C VAL A 69 6.28 -5.77 -0.99
N ASP A 70 5.20 -5.37 -1.68
CA ASP A 70 4.30 -4.34 -1.18
C ASP A 70 2.91 -4.41 -1.81
N GLY A 71 1.99 -3.54 -1.34
CA GLY A 71 0.68 -3.31 -1.89
C GLY A 71 -0.19 -4.55 -2.07
N PRO A 72 -0.38 -5.35 -1.02
CA PRO A 72 -1.05 -6.64 -1.11
C PRO A 72 -2.57 -6.51 -1.20
N ILE A 73 -3.20 -7.50 -1.85
CA ILE A 73 -4.66 -7.66 -1.91
C ILE A 73 -5.05 -9.13 -1.72
N ALA A 74 -6.29 -9.35 -1.29
CA ALA A 74 -6.90 -10.67 -1.39
C ALA A 74 -7.12 -11.06 -2.86
N ALA A 75 -6.95 -12.33 -3.18
CA ALA A 75 -7.19 -12.89 -4.49
C ALA A 75 -8.11 -14.12 -4.40
N ASP A 76 -8.43 -14.71 -5.56
CA ASP A 76 -9.39 -15.80 -5.65
C ASP A 76 -8.99 -17.02 -4.80
N LYS A 77 -9.98 -17.74 -4.32
CA LYS A 77 -9.83 -18.99 -3.55
C LYS A 77 -9.03 -18.84 -2.24
N GLY A 78 -8.98 -17.62 -1.68
CA GLY A 78 -8.27 -17.33 -0.43
C GLY A 78 -6.76 -17.12 -0.59
N THR A 79 -6.25 -17.04 -1.82
CA THR A 79 -4.89 -16.64 -2.11
C THR A 79 -4.69 -15.14 -1.91
N VAL A 80 -3.46 -14.69 -1.92
CA VAL A 80 -3.09 -13.27 -1.82
C VAL A 80 -2.22 -12.87 -3.01
N MET A 81 -2.35 -11.64 -3.45
CA MET A 81 -1.58 -11.07 -4.55
C MET A 81 -0.83 -9.83 -4.05
N PHE A 82 0.41 -9.65 -4.48
CA PHE A 82 1.24 -8.52 -4.08
C PHE A 82 2.28 -8.18 -5.14
N ALA A 83 2.73 -6.95 -5.14
CA ALA A 83 3.82 -6.50 -6.01
C ALA A 83 5.18 -6.94 -5.45
N ASN A 84 6.07 -7.45 -6.30
CA ASN A 84 7.47 -7.67 -6.02
C ASN A 84 8.28 -6.63 -6.82
N ASN A 85 8.61 -5.54 -6.15
CA ASN A 85 9.21 -4.36 -6.75
C ASN A 85 10.54 -4.67 -7.44
N ASP A 86 11.44 -5.37 -6.76
CA ASP A 86 12.80 -5.63 -7.27
C ASP A 86 12.78 -6.44 -8.56
N ALA A 87 11.86 -7.39 -8.65
CA ALA A 87 11.74 -8.28 -9.79
C ALA A 87 10.76 -7.76 -10.85
N SER A 88 10.18 -6.56 -10.66
CA SER A 88 9.19 -5.96 -11.58
C SER A 88 8.09 -6.95 -11.98
N ASN A 89 7.48 -7.59 -10.97
CA ASN A 89 6.40 -8.54 -11.20
C ASN A 89 5.34 -8.49 -10.11
N VAL A 90 4.19 -9.10 -10.38
CA VAL A 90 3.14 -9.36 -9.40
C VAL A 90 3.12 -10.85 -9.11
N MET A 91 3.11 -11.19 -7.84
CA MET A 91 3.06 -12.55 -7.34
C MET A 91 1.68 -12.90 -6.76
N GLN A 92 1.32 -14.16 -6.85
CA GLN A 92 0.17 -14.74 -6.16
C GLN A 92 0.65 -15.87 -5.28
N MET A 93 0.27 -15.87 -4.00
CA MET A 93 0.69 -16.82 -2.98
C MET A 93 -0.52 -17.49 -2.35
N ASP A 94 -0.41 -18.80 -2.10
CA ASP A 94 -1.36 -19.56 -1.30
C ASP A 94 -0.88 -19.58 0.17
N PRO A 95 -1.57 -18.91 1.10
CA PRO A 95 -1.13 -18.84 2.49
C PRO A 95 -1.22 -20.18 3.25
N SER A 96 -1.93 -21.17 2.71
CA SER A 96 -2.00 -22.50 3.31
C SER A 96 -0.77 -23.37 3.05
N THR A 97 -0.06 -23.10 1.94
CA THR A 97 1.12 -23.86 1.52
C THR A 97 2.41 -23.03 1.51
N GLY A 98 2.29 -21.70 1.52
CA GLY A 98 3.41 -20.79 1.33
C GLY A 98 3.96 -20.75 -0.09
N LEU A 99 3.32 -21.42 -1.04
CA LEU A 99 3.76 -21.44 -2.44
C LEU A 99 3.34 -20.15 -3.15
N ALA A 100 4.27 -19.52 -3.81
CA ALA A 100 4.05 -18.32 -4.58
C ALA A 100 4.47 -18.49 -6.05
N LYS A 101 3.74 -17.84 -6.95
CA LYS A 101 4.03 -17.83 -8.39
C LYS A 101 3.90 -16.41 -8.95
N ILE A 102 4.65 -16.13 -10.00
CA ILE A 102 4.52 -14.89 -10.77
C ILE A 102 3.25 -14.98 -11.63
N VAL A 103 2.39 -13.97 -11.55
CA VAL A 103 1.15 -13.88 -12.34
C VAL A 103 1.19 -12.76 -13.38
N TYR A 104 1.98 -11.70 -13.13
CA TYR A 104 2.29 -10.65 -14.11
C TYR A 104 3.78 -10.31 -14.06
N ARG A 105 4.38 -10.08 -15.23
CA ARG A 105 5.79 -9.68 -15.41
C ARG A 105 5.86 -8.27 -15.95
N ASP A 106 7.06 -7.70 -15.91
CA ASP A 106 7.39 -6.41 -16.54
C ASP A 106 6.50 -5.26 -16.04
N THR A 107 6.31 -5.17 -14.71
CA THR A 107 5.51 -4.15 -14.04
C THR A 107 6.33 -2.93 -13.62
N ASN A 108 7.44 -2.63 -14.29
CA ASN A 108 8.26 -1.44 -14.11
C ASN A 108 8.45 -1.03 -12.63
N THR A 109 9.01 -1.93 -11.82
CA THR A 109 9.18 -1.74 -10.36
C THR A 109 7.82 -1.54 -9.65
N GLY A 110 6.82 -2.36 -9.98
CA GLY A 110 5.47 -2.27 -9.42
C GLY A 110 5.47 -2.26 -7.89
N GLY A 111 4.77 -1.32 -7.28
CA GLY A 111 4.79 -1.06 -5.85
C GLY A 111 3.53 -1.47 -5.11
N ALA A 112 2.40 -1.49 -5.77
CA ALA A 112 1.14 -1.91 -5.18
C ALA A 112 0.19 -2.42 -6.26
N VAL A 113 -0.76 -3.26 -5.87
CA VAL A 113 -1.84 -3.75 -6.75
C VAL A 113 -3.21 -3.43 -6.14
N SER A 114 -4.20 -3.18 -6.98
CA SER A 114 -5.57 -3.01 -6.54
C SER A 114 -6.57 -3.56 -7.56
N ARG A 115 -7.61 -4.21 -7.08
CA ARG A 115 -8.70 -4.74 -7.92
C ARG A 115 -9.99 -4.00 -7.60
N GLY A 116 -10.58 -3.37 -8.61
CA GLY A 116 -11.89 -2.75 -8.53
C GLY A 116 -13.03 -3.78 -8.47
N LYS A 117 -14.21 -3.33 -8.05
CA LYS A 117 -15.44 -4.16 -8.02
C LYS A 117 -15.86 -4.67 -9.40
N ASN A 118 -15.48 -3.96 -10.46
CA ASN A 118 -15.70 -4.33 -11.86
C ASN A 118 -14.70 -5.38 -12.40
N GLY A 119 -13.79 -5.89 -11.55
CA GLY A 119 -12.78 -6.87 -11.91
C GLY A 119 -11.51 -6.29 -12.55
N MET A 120 -11.45 -4.99 -12.82
CA MET A 120 -10.22 -4.35 -13.32
C MET A 120 -9.12 -4.47 -12.27
N LEU A 121 -7.92 -4.83 -12.73
CA LEU A 121 -6.72 -4.94 -11.87
C LEU A 121 -5.71 -3.90 -12.32
N PHE A 122 -5.16 -3.17 -11.36
CA PHE A 122 -4.17 -2.13 -11.58
C PHE A 122 -2.89 -2.40 -10.80
N VAL A 123 -1.78 -1.86 -11.30
CA VAL A 123 -0.49 -1.81 -10.61
C VAL A 123 0.06 -0.39 -10.63
N ALA A 124 0.65 0.03 -9.51
CA ALA A 124 1.41 1.28 -9.40
C ALA A 124 2.85 1.03 -9.82
N GLU A 125 3.29 1.62 -10.91
CA GLU A 125 4.64 1.48 -11.45
C GLU A 125 5.54 2.61 -10.93
N ARG A 126 6.64 2.25 -10.26
CA ARG A 126 7.57 3.16 -9.57
C ARG A 126 8.89 3.36 -10.33
N GLY A 127 9.10 2.66 -11.44
CA GLY A 127 10.28 2.80 -12.29
C GLY A 127 10.27 4.08 -13.11
N LEU A 128 11.31 4.28 -13.94
CA LEU A 128 11.39 5.45 -14.83
C LEU A 128 10.21 5.44 -15.80
N GLY A 129 9.52 6.59 -15.95
CA GLY A 129 8.24 6.68 -16.62
C GLY A 129 7.12 6.16 -15.71
N SER A 130 7.11 6.58 -14.46
CA SER A 130 6.13 6.17 -13.45
C SER A 130 4.69 6.28 -13.93
N SER A 131 3.86 5.29 -13.61
CA SER A 131 2.50 5.20 -14.16
C SER A 131 1.57 4.37 -13.26
N ILE A 132 0.29 4.44 -13.56
CA ILE A 132 -0.68 3.40 -13.16
C ILE A 132 -0.96 2.58 -14.43
N GLU A 133 -0.70 1.28 -14.38
CA GLU A 133 -0.99 0.35 -15.46
C GLU A 133 -2.23 -0.50 -15.10
N GLU A 134 -3.13 -0.66 -16.05
CA GLU A 134 -4.20 -1.64 -15.99
C GLU A 134 -3.68 -2.99 -16.48
N LEU A 135 -3.75 -4.03 -15.62
CA LEU A 135 -3.34 -5.39 -15.95
C LEU A 135 -4.48 -6.25 -16.46
N GLN A 136 -5.72 -5.95 -16.05
CA GLN A 136 -6.95 -6.66 -16.47
C GLN A 136 -8.10 -5.68 -16.72
N PRO A 137 -9.00 -5.97 -17.68
CA PRO A 137 -9.08 -7.17 -18.54
C PRO A 137 -8.03 -7.21 -19.65
N LYS A 138 -7.47 -6.06 -20.03
CA LYS A 138 -6.42 -5.96 -21.05
C LYS A 138 -5.33 -5.02 -20.57
N ARG A 139 -4.09 -5.48 -20.66
CA ARG A 139 -2.92 -4.69 -20.26
C ARG A 139 -2.78 -3.42 -21.09
N LYS A 140 -2.73 -2.27 -20.41
CA LYS A 140 -2.52 -0.94 -21.02
C LYS A 140 -2.11 0.08 -19.96
N MET A 141 -1.37 1.11 -20.38
CA MET A 141 -1.13 2.29 -19.56
C MET A 141 -2.47 2.99 -19.27
N PHE A 142 -2.74 3.27 -18.00
CA PHE A 142 -3.99 3.90 -17.56
C PHE A 142 -3.78 5.38 -17.23
N ALA A 143 -2.78 5.72 -16.40
CA ALA A 143 -2.43 7.09 -16.06
C ALA A 143 -0.91 7.26 -16.08
N THR A 144 -0.42 8.17 -16.92
CA THR A 144 1.02 8.38 -17.17
C THR A 144 1.46 9.82 -16.96
N SER A 145 0.51 10.74 -16.74
CA SER A 145 0.80 12.17 -16.67
C SER A 145 -0.17 12.91 -15.76
N PHE A 146 0.30 14.02 -15.21
CA PHE A 146 -0.50 15.00 -14.47
C PHE A 146 -0.28 16.38 -15.08
N ASN A 147 -1.36 17.09 -15.44
CA ASN A 147 -1.31 18.41 -16.10
C ASN A 147 -0.44 18.44 -17.38
N GLY A 148 -0.37 17.31 -18.10
CA GLY A 148 0.44 17.17 -19.31
C GLY A 148 1.93 16.94 -19.09
N GLU A 149 2.36 16.72 -17.85
CA GLU A 149 3.74 16.42 -17.48
C GLU A 149 3.86 14.98 -16.93
N PRO A 150 5.04 14.33 -17.04
CA PRO A 150 5.29 13.04 -16.40
C PRO A 150 4.94 13.03 -14.92
N LEU A 151 4.50 11.88 -14.38
CA LEU A 151 4.12 11.77 -12.96
C LEU A 151 5.29 12.04 -12.01
N GLU A 152 6.53 11.87 -12.43
CA GLU A 152 7.71 12.25 -11.65
C GLU A 152 7.78 13.75 -11.35
N CYS A 153 7.13 14.59 -12.15
CA CYS A 153 7.11 16.05 -11.94
C CYS A 153 6.33 16.48 -10.69
N VAL A 154 5.53 15.60 -10.11
CA VAL A 154 4.87 15.90 -8.82
C VAL A 154 5.82 15.74 -7.62
N GLY A 155 7.00 15.15 -7.83
CA GLY A 155 7.95 14.75 -6.79
C GLY A 155 7.58 13.42 -6.15
N GLY A 156 8.44 12.92 -5.27
CA GLY A 156 8.18 11.68 -4.53
C GLY A 156 8.09 10.41 -5.37
N VAL A 157 7.48 9.39 -4.81
CA VAL A 157 7.29 8.06 -5.44
C VAL A 157 5.84 7.65 -5.32
N ILE A 158 5.23 7.16 -6.43
CA ILE A 158 3.92 6.50 -6.38
C ILE A 158 4.01 5.34 -5.39
N ASN A 159 3.12 5.33 -4.40
CA ASN A 159 3.20 4.37 -3.31
C ASN A 159 2.07 3.34 -3.36
N ASP A 160 0.90 3.67 -2.91
CA ASP A 160 -0.25 2.76 -2.82
C ASP A 160 -1.37 3.18 -3.78
N LEU A 161 -2.30 2.28 -4.09
CA LEU A 161 -3.44 2.57 -4.93
C LEU A 161 -4.72 1.86 -4.47
N MET A 162 -5.85 2.47 -4.81
CA MET A 162 -7.19 1.98 -4.48
C MET A 162 -8.13 2.19 -5.66
N ALA A 163 -8.47 1.11 -6.35
CA ALA A 163 -9.44 1.13 -7.43
C ALA A 163 -10.87 1.28 -6.89
N ASP A 164 -11.68 2.11 -7.53
CA ASP A 164 -13.07 2.34 -7.16
C ASP A 164 -14.07 1.54 -8.04
N ALA A 165 -15.34 1.58 -7.68
CA ALA A 165 -16.40 0.90 -8.42
C ALA A 165 -16.74 1.57 -9.75
N ARG A 166 -16.31 2.84 -9.97
CA ARG A 166 -16.54 3.61 -11.19
C ARG A 166 -15.55 3.27 -12.29
N GLY A 167 -14.43 2.60 -11.94
CA GLY A 167 -13.34 2.27 -12.85
C GLY A 167 -12.20 3.30 -12.82
N GLY A 168 -12.20 4.19 -11.84
CA GLY A 168 -11.08 5.07 -11.52
C GLY A 168 -10.15 4.47 -10.45
N VAL A 169 -9.05 5.17 -10.20
CA VAL A 169 -8.02 4.75 -9.23
C VAL A 169 -7.55 5.93 -8.41
N TYR A 170 -7.71 5.86 -7.10
CA TYR A 170 -7.01 6.73 -6.16
C TYR A 170 -5.60 6.18 -5.97
N PHE A 171 -4.61 7.04 -5.92
CA PHE A 171 -3.24 6.63 -5.63
C PHE A 171 -2.51 7.68 -4.79
N SER A 172 -1.55 7.22 -4.02
CA SER A 172 -0.72 8.06 -3.19
C SER A 172 0.66 8.24 -3.80
N VAL A 173 1.28 9.40 -3.50
CA VAL A 173 2.66 9.72 -3.84
C VAL A 173 3.37 10.19 -2.58
N THR A 174 4.30 9.38 -2.06
CA THR A 174 5.07 9.72 -0.87
C THR A 174 6.22 10.63 -1.25
N GLY A 175 6.30 11.81 -0.61
CA GLY A 175 7.30 12.84 -0.90
C GLY A 175 6.90 13.80 -2.01
N ALA A 176 5.61 13.86 -2.37
CA ALA A 176 5.11 14.84 -3.33
C ALA A 176 5.34 16.28 -2.83
N THR A 177 5.51 17.21 -3.77
CA THR A 177 5.85 18.61 -3.45
C THR A 177 4.75 19.32 -2.66
N GLU A 178 3.47 19.09 -3.01
CA GLU A 178 2.32 19.75 -2.37
C GLU A 178 1.45 18.77 -1.59
N SER A 179 0.85 17.84 -2.32
CA SER A 179 0.02 16.77 -1.75
C SER A 179 0.22 15.48 -2.52
N GLY A 180 0.31 14.37 -1.80
CA GLY A 180 0.46 13.04 -2.37
C GLY A 180 -0.87 12.33 -2.64
N VAL A 181 -2.01 13.00 -2.73
CA VAL A 181 -3.32 12.37 -2.95
C VAL A 181 -3.81 12.67 -4.35
N PHE A 182 -3.99 11.61 -5.16
CA PHE A 182 -4.38 11.72 -6.58
C PHE A 182 -5.55 10.79 -6.90
N TYR A 183 -6.32 11.18 -7.91
CA TYR A 183 -7.35 10.35 -8.53
C TYR A 183 -7.19 10.37 -10.03
N ALA A 184 -7.01 9.20 -10.62
CA ALA A 184 -7.14 8.97 -12.06
C ALA A 184 -8.59 8.53 -12.33
N ASN A 185 -9.36 9.34 -13.02
CA ASN A 185 -10.75 9.01 -13.36
C ASN A 185 -10.82 7.83 -14.37
N PRO A 186 -12.01 7.28 -14.71
CA PRO A 186 -12.12 6.15 -15.64
C PRO A 186 -11.52 6.37 -17.04
N LYS A 187 -11.17 7.60 -17.39
CA LYS A 187 -10.48 7.96 -18.65
C LYS A 187 -8.96 8.11 -18.45
N GLY A 188 -8.43 7.86 -17.26
CA GLY A 188 -7.01 8.02 -16.91
C GLY A 188 -6.58 9.48 -16.70
N VAL A 189 -7.51 10.43 -16.64
CA VAL A 189 -7.19 11.83 -16.33
C VAL A 189 -6.94 11.98 -14.85
N VAL A 190 -5.76 12.50 -14.50
CA VAL A 190 -5.28 12.62 -13.13
C VAL A 190 -5.62 13.99 -12.55
N THR A 191 -6.12 14.01 -11.34
CA THR A 191 -6.39 15.20 -10.53
C THR A 191 -5.75 15.03 -9.14
N GLN A 192 -5.11 16.10 -8.63
CA GLN A 192 -4.52 16.14 -7.29
C GLN A 192 -5.51 16.72 -6.28
N TYR A 193 -5.49 16.20 -5.05
CA TYR A 193 -6.36 16.62 -3.96
C TYR A 193 -5.58 16.81 -2.67
N GLY A 194 -6.19 17.56 -1.74
CA GLY A 194 -5.67 17.74 -0.39
C GLY A 194 -4.62 18.85 -0.28
N LYS A 195 -4.34 19.22 0.96
CA LYS A 195 -3.29 20.18 1.34
C LYS A 195 -2.53 19.63 2.54
N GLY A 196 -1.20 19.80 2.56
CA GLY A 196 -0.37 19.35 3.67
C GLY A 196 -0.36 17.83 3.87
N VAL A 197 -0.44 17.06 2.77
CA VAL A 197 -0.38 15.58 2.77
C VAL A 197 0.79 15.09 1.90
N PRO A 198 2.02 15.60 2.12
CA PRO A 198 3.16 15.26 1.26
C PRO A 198 3.71 13.84 1.51
N LEU A 199 3.39 13.25 2.66
CA LEU A 199 3.84 11.90 3.03
C LEU A 199 2.72 10.86 2.85
N ALA A 200 1.78 11.12 1.91
CA ALA A 200 0.71 10.17 1.60
C ALA A 200 1.30 8.80 1.26
N ASN A 201 0.83 7.76 1.96
CA ASN A 201 1.29 6.39 1.80
C ASN A 201 0.08 5.45 1.64
N GLY A 202 -0.36 4.71 2.65
CA GLY A 202 -1.52 3.84 2.56
C GLY A 202 -2.80 4.60 2.16
N ILE A 203 -3.57 4.01 1.24
CA ILE A 203 -4.81 4.61 0.74
C ILE A 203 -5.91 3.54 0.67
N ILE A 204 -7.10 3.83 1.25
CA ILE A 204 -8.21 2.87 1.31
C ILE A 204 -9.57 3.57 1.30
N LEU A 205 -10.54 3.00 0.60
CA LEU A 205 -11.93 3.46 0.61
C LEU A 205 -12.74 2.79 1.73
N SER A 206 -13.71 3.52 2.30
CA SER A 206 -14.76 2.92 3.13
C SER A 206 -15.56 1.86 2.35
N PRO A 207 -16.29 0.95 3.02
CA PRO A 207 -17.08 -0.08 2.34
C PRO A 207 -18.12 0.47 1.34
N ASP A 208 -18.72 1.61 1.63
CA ASP A 208 -19.69 2.31 0.78
C ASP A 208 -19.06 3.25 -0.26
N GLU A 209 -17.73 3.36 -0.26
CA GLU A 209 -16.92 4.25 -1.13
C GLU A 209 -17.26 5.74 -1.02
N LYS A 210 -17.80 6.19 0.12
CA LYS A 210 -18.08 7.60 0.38
C LYS A 210 -16.96 8.32 1.10
N THR A 211 -15.99 7.59 1.66
CA THR A 211 -14.84 8.14 2.35
C THR A 211 -13.56 7.49 1.84
N LEU A 212 -12.57 8.31 1.52
CA LEU A 212 -11.20 7.88 1.25
C LEU A 212 -10.34 8.19 2.47
N TYR A 213 -9.63 7.20 3.00
CA TYR A 213 -8.65 7.35 4.07
C TYR A 213 -7.25 7.32 3.49
N VAL A 214 -6.39 8.21 3.98
CA VAL A 214 -5.00 8.34 3.53
C VAL A 214 -4.09 8.52 4.73
N THR A 215 -3.07 7.69 4.85
CA THR A 215 -2.02 7.88 5.86
C THR A 215 -1.06 8.98 5.43
N ASN A 216 -0.62 9.82 6.37
CA ASN A 216 0.35 10.89 6.16
C ASN A 216 1.22 11.04 7.41
N GLY A 217 2.37 10.38 7.44
CA GLY A 217 3.16 10.25 8.67
C GLY A 217 2.31 9.63 9.79
N ALA A 218 2.29 10.25 10.97
CA ALA A 218 1.54 9.76 12.13
C ALA A 218 0.04 10.08 12.12
N THR A 219 -0.49 10.65 11.05
CA THR A 219 -1.90 11.05 10.94
C THR A 219 -2.59 10.31 9.81
N VAL A 220 -3.83 9.90 10.03
CA VAL A 220 -4.75 9.43 8.99
C VAL A 220 -5.70 10.58 8.65
N PHE A 221 -5.77 10.95 7.37
CA PHE A 221 -6.74 11.89 6.85
C PHE A 221 -7.92 11.16 6.22
N ALA A 222 -9.10 11.79 6.25
CA ALA A 222 -10.27 11.36 5.52
C ALA A 222 -10.71 12.44 4.54
N PHE A 223 -11.23 12.00 3.39
CA PHE A 223 -11.83 12.84 2.36
C PHE A 223 -13.21 12.30 2.02
N ASP A 224 -14.18 13.18 1.81
CA ASP A 224 -15.47 12.78 1.24
C ASP A 224 -15.30 12.50 -0.26
N VAL A 225 -15.84 11.38 -0.72
CA VAL A 225 -15.84 10.98 -2.13
C VAL A 225 -17.17 11.36 -2.76
N LYS A 226 -17.12 12.21 -3.78
CA LYS A 226 -18.29 12.63 -4.55
C LYS A 226 -18.70 11.58 -5.58
N ALA A 227 -19.87 11.77 -6.19
CA ALA A 227 -20.43 10.84 -7.19
C ALA A 227 -19.53 10.65 -8.42
N ASP A 228 -18.76 11.66 -8.80
CA ASP A 228 -17.80 11.61 -9.91
C ASP A 228 -16.41 11.10 -9.52
N GLY A 229 -16.21 10.73 -8.24
CA GLY A 229 -14.93 10.29 -7.69
C GLY A 229 -14.03 11.43 -7.20
N SER A 230 -14.40 12.69 -7.39
CA SER A 230 -13.64 13.82 -6.86
C SER A 230 -13.69 13.84 -5.32
N LEU A 231 -12.65 14.41 -4.69
CA LEU A 231 -12.50 14.47 -3.25
C LEU A 231 -12.85 15.85 -2.71
N ALA A 232 -13.43 15.89 -1.51
CA ALA A 232 -13.76 17.09 -0.78
C ALA A 232 -13.60 16.91 0.73
N ASN A 233 -13.76 17.99 1.50
CA ASN A 233 -13.87 17.96 2.95
C ASN A 233 -12.75 17.19 3.64
N GLN A 234 -11.48 17.48 3.26
CA GLN A 234 -10.31 16.93 3.95
C GLN A 234 -10.40 17.21 5.45
N ARG A 235 -10.19 16.17 6.26
CA ARG A 235 -10.17 16.27 7.73
C ARG A 235 -9.22 15.26 8.34
N GLU A 236 -8.71 15.54 9.52
CA GLU A 236 -8.05 14.54 10.34
C GLU A 236 -9.07 13.47 10.74
N PHE A 237 -8.73 12.20 10.52
CA PHE A 237 -9.56 11.07 10.92
C PHE A 237 -9.06 10.46 12.23
N GLY A 238 -7.75 10.33 12.40
CA GLY A 238 -7.15 9.81 13.61
C GLY A 238 -5.62 9.94 13.63
N LYS A 239 -5.05 9.81 14.82
CA LYS A 239 -3.60 9.79 15.04
C LYS A 239 -3.14 8.41 15.42
N LEU A 240 -2.08 7.93 14.78
CA LEU A 240 -1.45 6.66 15.06
C LEU A 240 -0.82 6.66 16.45
N ARG A 241 -0.89 5.52 17.12
CA ARG A 241 -0.35 5.30 18.47
C ARG A 241 0.73 4.22 18.50
N GLY A 242 0.69 3.29 17.56
CA GLY A 242 1.61 2.16 17.48
C GLY A 242 2.96 2.48 16.84
N GLY A 243 3.12 3.63 16.17
CA GLY A 243 4.34 4.01 15.47
C GLY A 243 4.34 5.46 14.99
N GLU A 244 5.41 5.86 14.30
CA GLU A 244 5.63 7.24 13.86
C GLU A 244 5.12 7.52 12.44
N GLY A 245 4.81 6.47 11.65
CA GLY A 245 4.37 6.58 10.27
C GLY A 245 3.35 5.54 9.90
N GLY A 246 2.25 5.97 9.26
CA GLY A 246 1.26 5.10 8.67
C GLY A 246 1.67 4.66 7.28
N ASP A 247 1.51 3.37 7.00
CA ASP A 247 1.78 2.74 5.72
C ASP A 247 0.49 2.05 5.21
N GLY A 248 0.55 0.92 4.55
CA GLY A 248 -0.59 0.24 3.97
C GLY A 248 -1.76 0.04 4.92
N SER A 249 -2.98 0.13 4.40
CA SER A 249 -4.21 0.14 5.18
C SER A 249 -5.22 -0.89 4.69
N ALA A 250 -6.13 -1.31 5.57
CA ALA A 250 -7.25 -2.19 5.27
C ALA A 250 -8.55 -1.68 5.92
N VAL A 251 -9.69 -2.20 5.48
CA VAL A 251 -11.00 -1.88 6.06
C VAL A 251 -11.81 -3.15 6.28
N ASP A 252 -12.55 -3.22 7.37
CA ASP A 252 -13.45 -4.34 7.65
C ASP A 252 -14.91 -4.05 7.25
N GLN A 253 -15.76 -5.06 7.43
CA GLN A 253 -17.18 -5.02 7.08
C GLN A 253 -17.96 -3.98 7.89
N GLN A 254 -17.50 -3.62 9.09
CA GLN A 254 -18.08 -2.57 9.92
C GLN A 254 -17.51 -1.18 9.64
N GLY A 255 -16.57 -1.06 8.69
CA GLY A 255 -15.94 0.22 8.34
C GLY A 255 -14.79 0.64 9.27
N ARG A 256 -14.31 -0.26 10.15
CA ARG A 256 -13.10 0.00 10.94
C ARG A 256 -11.88 0.03 10.02
N VAL A 257 -10.98 0.98 10.26
CA VAL A 257 -9.76 1.19 9.48
C VAL A 257 -8.57 0.61 10.24
N TYR A 258 -7.77 -0.19 9.55
CA TYR A 258 -6.56 -0.85 10.05
C TYR A 258 -5.37 -0.24 9.36
N VAL A 259 -4.38 0.24 10.10
CA VAL A 259 -3.22 0.95 9.56
C VAL A 259 -1.92 0.32 10.06
N ALA A 260 -1.06 -0.09 9.14
CA ALA A 260 0.30 -0.52 9.44
C ALA A 260 1.14 0.67 9.92
N THR A 261 1.92 0.49 11.02
CA THR A 261 2.64 1.59 11.69
C THR A 261 4.14 1.35 11.86
N GLY A 262 4.74 0.45 11.11
CA GLY A 262 6.15 0.08 11.24
C GLY A 262 6.45 -1.01 12.27
N LYS A 263 5.57 -1.22 13.26
CA LYS A 263 5.73 -2.25 14.32
C LYS A 263 4.41 -2.75 14.90
N SER A 264 3.29 -2.34 14.32
CA SER A 264 1.95 -2.74 14.75
C SER A 264 0.92 -2.44 13.67
N VAL A 265 -0.33 -2.83 13.92
CA VAL A 265 -1.51 -2.37 13.19
C VAL A 265 -2.42 -1.63 14.16
N ASP A 266 -2.62 -0.34 13.93
CA ASP A 266 -3.58 0.47 14.67
C ASP A 266 -4.97 0.33 14.07
N VAL A 267 -5.99 0.23 14.92
CA VAL A 267 -7.38 0.03 14.53
C VAL A 267 -8.21 1.22 14.99
N PHE A 268 -8.99 1.78 14.05
CA PHE A 268 -9.91 2.90 14.30
C PHE A 268 -11.34 2.47 14.00
N ALA A 269 -12.28 2.91 14.82
CA ALA A 269 -13.71 2.83 14.52
C ALA A 269 -14.08 3.74 13.31
N PRO A 270 -15.25 3.57 12.69
CA PRO A 270 -15.66 4.36 11.52
C PRO A 270 -15.74 5.87 11.77
N ASP A 271 -15.89 6.29 13.01
CA ASP A 271 -15.92 7.71 13.44
C ASP A 271 -14.51 8.28 13.75
N GLY A 272 -13.44 7.49 13.57
CA GLY A 272 -12.08 7.87 13.89
C GLY A 272 -11.64 7.59 15.33
N THR A 273 -12.53 7.07 16.16
CA THR A 273 -12.17 6.67 17.53
C THR A 273 -11.16 5.52 17.49
N PHE A 274 -10.08 5.67 18.24
CA PHE A 274 -9.07 4.63 18.36
C PHE A 274 -9.62 3.41 19.12
N ALA A 275 -9.60 2.24 18.47
CA ALA A 275 -10.14 0.99 19.01
C ALA A 275 -9.08 0.11 19.68
N GLY A 276 -7.81 0.21 19.23
CA GLY A 276 -6.72 -0.58 19.79
C GLY A 276 -5.54 -0.75 18.84
N THR A 277 -4.49 -1.39 19.34
CA THR A 277 -3.29 -1.74 18.57
C THR A 277 -3.09 -3.25 18.56
N ILE A 278 -2.87 -3.84 17.41
CA ILE A 278 -2.39 -5.22 17.26
C ILE A 278 -0.87 -5.14 17.16
N PRO A 279 -0.09 -5.49 18.19
CA PRO A 279 1.35 -5.48 18.14
C PRO A 279 1.88 -6.35 17.00
N GLY A 280 2.88 -5.88 16.27
CA GLY A 280 3.54 -6.60 15.19
C GLY A 280 5.06 -6.47 15.30
N PRO A 281 5.82 -7.21 14.49
CA PRO A 281 7.28 -7.08 14.47
C PRO A 281 7.72 -5.76 13.83
N GLN A 282 8.94 -5.33 14.15
CA GLN A 282 9.56 -4.18 13.49
C GLN A 282 9.67 -4.43 11.97
N GLY A 283 9.36 -3.41 11.17
CA GLY A 283 9.36 -3.44 9.72
C GLY A 283 8.00 -3.80 9.09
N LEU A 284 6.93 -3.85 9.89
CA LEU A 284 5.57 -4.06 9.40
C LEU A 284 5.11 -2.81 8.63
N HIS A 285 4.88 -2.93 7.31
CA HIS A 285 4.59 -1.80 6.43
C HIS A 285 3.36 -1.96 5.53
N GLY A 286 2.71 -3.11 5.50
CA GLY A 286 1.46 -3.30 4.74
C GLY A 286 0.51 -4.19 5.50
N THR A 287 -0.80 -3.93 5.39
CA THR A 287 -1.82 -4.79 6.00
C THR A 287 -3.05 -4.91 5.10
N PHE A 288 -3.68 -6.09 5.10
CA PHE A 288 -4.87 -6.37 4.32
C PHE A 288 -5.64 -7.57 4.88
N PHE A 289 -6.92 -7.64 4.59
CA PHE A 289 -7.73 -8.81 4.91
C PHE A 289 -7.69 -9.84 3.78
N GLY A 290 -7.52 -11.10 4.13
CA GLY A 290 -7.53 -12.20 3.18
C GLY A 290 -8.08 -13.50 3.77
N GLY A 291 -7.80 -14.62 3.08
CA GLY A 291 -8.45 -15.90 3.36
C GLY A 291 -9.81 -16.00 2.67
N ARG A 292 -10.42 -17.20 2.67
CA ARG A 292 -11.69 -17.45 1.98
C ARG A 292 -12.86 -16.65 2.55
N ASP A 293 -12.85 -16.41 3.85
CA ASP A 293 -13.89 -15.69 4.60
C ASP A 293 -13.48 -14.27 4.97
N LYS A 294 -12.26 -13.84 4.55
CA LYS A 294 -11.66 -12.54 4.94
C LYS A 294 -11.61 -12.31 6.46
N LYS A 295 -11.47 -13.33 7.26
CA LYS A 295 -11.26 -13.25 8.70
C LYS A 295 -9.79 -13.38 9.12
N THR A 296 -8.88 -13.34 8.18
CA THR A 296 -7.44 -13.33 8.44
C THR A 296 -6.87 -11.97 8.06
N LEU A 297 -6.23 -11.31 9.01
CA LEU A 297 -5.42 -10.13 8.73
C LEU A 297 -4.01 -10.61 8.37
N PHE A 298 -3.54 -10.16 7.24
CA PHE A 298 -2.16 -10.35 6.80
C PHE A 298 -1.39 -9.05 6.96
N ALA A 299 -0.09 -9.17 7.21
CA ALA A 299 0.80 -8.03 7.18
C ALA A 299 2.10 -8.40 6.46
N ILE A 300 2.67 -7.43 5.75
CA ILE A 300 4.00 -7.53 5.16
C ILE A 300 5.01 -6.94 6.14
N VAL A 301 6.12 -7.63 6.29
CA VAL A 301 7.23 -7.21 7.16
C VAL A 301 8.52 -7.22 6.36
N PHE A 302 9.23 -6.11 6.40
CA PHE A 302 10.55 -5.95 5.82
C PHE A 302 11.61 -5.92 6.94
N TYR A 303 12.76 -6.54 6.69
CA TYR A 303 13.91 -6.50 7.61
C TYR A 303 15.23 -6.70 6.86
N GLY A 304 16.36 -6.45 7.50
CA GLY A 304 17.69 -6.67 6.93
C GLY A 304 18.27 -5.48 6.17
N GLY A 305 17.56 -4.34 6.09
CA GLY A 305 18.06 -3.10 5.49
C GLY A 305 17.70 -2.91 4.02
N TRP A 306 17.09 -1.77 3.70
CA TRP A 306 16.68 -1.41 2.34
C TRP A 306 17.88 -1.30 1.39
N GLY A 307 17.74 -1.89 0.19
CA GLY A 307 18.78 -1.84 -0.85
C GLY A 307 20.03 -2.66 -0.55
N THR A 308 20.01 -3.51 0.47
CA THR A 308 21.16 -4.35 0.85
C THR A 308 20.97 -5.81 0.43
N PRO A 309 22.04 -6.60 0.27
CA PRO A 309 21.96 -8.03 0.01
C PRO A 309 21.34 -8.83 1.16
N SER A 310 21.23 -8.24 2.36
CA SER A 310 20.61 -8.83 3.53
C SER A 310 19.10 -8.56 3.64
N ALA A 311 18.54 -7.78 2.72
CA ALA A 311 17.12 -7.47 2.68
C ALA A 311 16.24 -8.72 2.61
N ARG A 312 15.22 -8.77 3.45
CA ARG A 312 14.27 -9.88 3.56
C ARG A 312 12.86 -9.36 3.74
N ASN A 313 11.91 -10.11 3.22
CA ASN A 313 10.48 -9.88 3.43
C ASN A 313 9.82 -11.13 3.97
N MET A 314 8.79 -10.94 4.77
CA MET A 314 7.86 -12.02 5.15
C MET A 314 6.43 -11.51 5.13
N ILE A 315 5.49 -12.42 4.89
CA ILE A 315 4.06 -12.20 5.09
C ILE A 315 3.68 -12.98 6.33
N ILE A 316 3.07 -12.28 7.28
CA ILE A 316 2.54 -12.85 8.50
C ILE A 316 1.02 -12.76 8.50
N ALA A 317 0.36 -13.66 9.23
CA ALA A 317 -1.09 -13.76 9.28
C ALA A 317 -1.58 -13.97 10.72
N ILE A 318 -2.71 -13.35 11.06
CA ILE A 318 -3.38 -13.51 12.36
C ILE A 318 -4.89 -13.66 12.13
N PRO A 319 -5.57 -14.66 12.72
CA PRO A 319 -7.02 -14.77 12.66
C PRO A 319 -7.69 -13.65 13.47
N LEU A 320 -8.76 -13.06 12.90
CA LEU A 320 -9.56 -12.04 13.58
C LEU A 320 -11.02 -12.50 13.76
N MET A 321 -11.70 -11.92 14.75
CA MET A 321 -13.16 -11.95 14.84
C MET A 321 -13.78 -11.03 13.78
N ALA A 322 -13.12 -9.91 13.52
CA ALA A 322 -13.50 -8.98 12.46
C ALA A 322 -13.38 -9.63 11.09
N GLN A 323 -14.30 -9.30 10.20
CA GLN A 323 -14.26 -9.72 8.80
C GLN A 323 -13.92 -8.53 7.92
N GLY A 324 -12.89 -8.65 7.11
CA GLY A 324 -12.55 -7.67 6.09
C GLY A 324 -13.69 -7.45 5.11
N TYR A 325 -13.78 -6.25 4.54
CA TYR A 325 -14.82 -5.94 3.58
C TYR A 325 -14.80 -6.90 2.39
N THR A 326 -15.91 -7.58 2.15
CA THR A 326 -16.00 -8.64 1.13
C THR A 326 -16.29 -8.10 -0.27
N GLY A 327 -16.73 -6.84 -0.38
CA GLY A 327 -17.11 -6.22 -1.66
C GLY A 327 -15.95 -5.84 -2.58
N ARG A 328 -14.69 -5.97 -2.13
CA ARG A 328 -13.49 -5.75 -2.96
C ARG A 328 -12.27 -6.47 -2.39
N ALA A 329 -11.18 -6.48 -3.15
CA ALA A 329 -9.99 -7.26 -2.83
C ALA A 329 -9.16 -6.71 -1.64
N LYS A 330 -9.10 -5.37 -1.49
CA LYS A 330 -8.31 -4.68 -0.44
C LYS A 330 -9.17 -4.21 0.72
#